data_b63eb52f4d5869385e0be0d66bf4af35
#
_entry.id   b63eb52f4d5869385e0be0d66bf4af35
#
_cell.length_a   1.000
_cell.length_b   1.000
_cell.length_c   1.000
_cell.angle_alpha   90.00
_cell.angle_beta   90.00
_cell.angle_gamma   90.00
#
_symmetry.space_group_name_H-M   'P 1'
#
loop_
_entity.id
_entity.type
_entity.pdbx_description
1 polymer ?
#
loop_
_entity_poly.entity_id
_entity_poly.type
_entity_poly.pdbx_seq_one_letter_code
_entity_poly.pdbx_strand_id
1 'polypeptide(L)'
;MPFSFSKFKDNPDKGPVYRKIIKRFILLFIFGMIVQGNLLGLDPKHLYLYSNTLQAIATGYLIAAIIQLHCNFRWQLIVTALLLLIYWIPMTFLGDFTPEGNFAEKVDRLVLGHFRDGVFWNEDGSWSFSAHYNYTWIWSSLTFGATVMLGAFAGKIMKAGKDNHRKVVQTLLIIGISLIAFSLIWSLQMPIIKRLWTSSMTLFSGGLCFLLMGAFYYRIDYKGHSRGLNWLKIYGMNSITAYILGEVINFRCIAASVSYGLEQYLGGYYQVWLSFANYLIVFLILRIMYRQKIFLKI
;
A
#
# COMPACT_ATOMS: atom_id res chain seq x y z
N MET A 1 -0.63 -11.35 -8.05
CA MET A 1 -1.82 -11.47 -8.92
C MET A 1 -1.55 -12.20 -10.24
N PRO A 2 -0.67 -11.76 -11.18
CA PRO A 2 -0.51 -12.43 -12.47
C PRO A 2 -0.13 -13.91 -12.39
N PHE A 3 0.64 -14.28 -11.35
CA PHE A 3 1.02 -15.67 -11.09
C PHE A 3 -0.08 -16.50 -10.43
N SER A 4 -0.89 -15.90 -9.56
CA SER A 4 -2.00 -16.58 -8.88
C SER A 4 -3.19 -16.82 -9.80
N PHE A 5 -3.58 -15.82 -10.59
CA PHE A 5 -4.77 -15.92 -11.44
C PHE A 5 -4.56 -16.68 -12.73
N SER A 6 -3.32 -16.85 -13.17
CA SER A 6 -3.05 -17.66 -14.37
C SER A 6 -3.53 -19.12 -14.27
N LYS A 7 -3.60 -19.66 -13.04
CA LYS A 7 -4.10 -21.02 -12.80
C LYS A 7 -5.63 -21.17 -12.98
N PHE A 8 -6.35 -20.05 -12.99
CA PHE A 8 -7.82 -20.02 -13.04
C PHE A 8 -8.36 -19.38 -14.32
N LYS A 9 -7.47 -19.00 -15.26
CA LYS A 9 -7.86 -18.30 -16.47
C LYS A 9 -8.77 -19.17 -17.36
N ASP A 10 -8.49 -20.45 -17.40
CA ASP A 10 -9.17 -21.43 -18.26
C ASP A 10 -10.23 -22.26 -17.51
N ASN A 11 -10.48 -21.93 -16.22
CA ASN A 11 -11.50 -22.63 -15.44
C ASN A 11 -12.86 -21.93 -15.64
N PRO A 12 -13.91 -22.63 -16.11
CA PRO A 12 -15.24 -22.08 -16.27
C PRO A 12 -15.87 -21.67 -14.93
N ASP A 13 -15.55 -22.38 -13.85
CA ASP A 13 -16.02 -22.01 -12.50
C ASP A 13 -15.07 -21.01 -11.85
N LYS A 14 -15.51 -19.77 -11.78
CA LYS A 14 -14.80 -18.65 -11.11
C LYS A 14 -15.15 -18.52 -9.63
N GLY A 15 -16.10 -19.30 -9.11
CA GLY A 15 -16.56 -19.24 -7.72
C GLY A 15 -15.42 -19.37 -6.69
N PRO A 16 -14.50 -20.34 -6.82
CA PRO A 16 -13.37 -20.49 -5.89
C PRO A 16 -12.42 -19.29 -5.89
N VAL A 17 -12.28 -18.59 -7.04
CA VAL A 17 -11.44 -17.39 -7.15
C VAL A 17 -12.09 -16.23 -6.43
N TYR A 18 -13.39 -15.98 -6.64
CA TYR A 18 -14.12 -14.94 -5.92
C TYR A 18 -14.10 -15.16 -4.42
N ARG A 19 -14.31 -16.37 -3.95
CA ARG A 19 -14.22 -16.71 -2.52
C ARG A 19 -12.86 -16.34 -1.93
N LYS A 20 -11.77 -16.63 -2.64
CA LYS A 20 -10.40 -16.22 -2.22
C LYS A 20 -10.22 -14.72 -2.21
N ILE A 21 -10.72 -14.01 -3.21
CA ILE A 21 -10.62 -12.55 -3.31
C ILE A 21 -11.37 -11.89 -2.15
N ILE A 22 -12.63 -12.30 -1.93
CA ILE A 22 -13.49 -11.75 -0.87
C ILE A 22 -12.89 -12.08 0.50
N LYS A 23 -12.48 -13.32 0.74
CA LYS A 23 -11.82 -13.71 1.99
C LYS A 23 -10.61 -12.83 2.28
N ARG A 24 -9.75 -12.63 1.29
CA ARG A 24 -8.55 -11.79 1.44
C ARG A 24 -8.90 -10.33 1.69
N PHE A 25 -9.88 -9.79 0.97
CA PHE A 25 -10.37 -8.44 1.17
C PHE A 25 -10.88 -8.25 2.61
N ILE A 26 -11.78 -9.12 3.08
CA ILE A 26 -12.37 -9.04 4.42
C ILE A 26 -11.28 -9.16 5.49
N LEU A 27 -10.37 -10.13 5.39
CA LEU A 27 -9.32 -10.31 6.38
C LEU A 27 -8.40 -9.09 6.47
N LEU A 28 -7.94 -8.55 5.32
CA LEU A 28 -7.09 -7.35 5.32
C LEU A 28 -7.84 -6.13 5.85
N PHE A 29 -9.14 -6.01 5.54
CA PHE A 29 -9.96 -4.90 5.99
C PHE A 29 -10.15 -4.94 7.51
N ILE A 30 -10.48 -6.12 8.07
CA ILE A 30 -10.60 -6.33 9.53
C ILE A 30 -9.27 -6.08 10.23
N PHE A 31 -8.15 -6.58 9.71
CA PHE A 31 -6.84 -6.29 10.29
C PHE A 31 -6.52 -4.79 10.29
N GLY A 32 -6.91 -4.06 9.24
CA GLY A 32 -6.79 -2.60 9.23
C GLY A 32 -7.61 -1.94 10.32
N MET A 33 -8.84 -2.37 10.54
CA MET A 33 -9.69 -1.88 11.62
C MET A 33 -9.13 -2.21 13.02
N ILE A 34 -8.50 -3.36 13.19
CA ILE A 34 -7.82 -3.72 14.45
C ILE A 34 -6.61 -2.82 14.71
N VAL A 35 -5.81 -2.55 13.66
CA VAL A 35 -4.52 -1.86 13.79
C VAL A 35 -4.69 -0.36 14.07
N GLN A 36 -5.55 0.32 13.32
CA GLN A 36 -5.75 1.78 13.44
C GLN A 36 -7.23 2.20 13.51
N GLY A 37 -8.15 1.30 13.25
CA GLY A 37 -9.59 1.57 13.31
C GLY A 37 -10.19 1.45 14.71
N ASN A 38 -9.39 1.15 15.72
CA ASN A 38 -9.79 0.99 17.12
C ASN A 38 -10.93 -0.04 17.33
N LEU A 39 -11.00 -1.06 16.47
CA LEU A 39 -12.06 -2.08 16.53
C LEU A 39 -12.12 -2.79 17.88
N LEU A 40 -10.95 -3.11 18.47
CA LEU A 40 -10.85 -3.80 19.75
C LEU A 40 -11.12 -2.90 20.97
N GLY A 41 -11.22 -1.58 20.77
CA GLY A 41 -11.62 -0.63 21.81
C GLY A 41 -13.10 -0.76 22.19
N LEU A 42 -13.91 -1.41 21.34
CA LEU A 42 -15.35 -1.64 21.51
C LEU A 42 -16.14 -0.35 21.81
N ASP A 43 -15.60 0.80 21.41
CA ASP A 43 -16.21 2.11 21.57
C ASP A 43 -16.68 2.63 20.20
N PRO A 44 -18.00 2.72 19.95
CA PRO A 44 -18.55 3.21 18.70
C PRO A 44 -18.15 4.65 18.36
N LYS A 45 -17.86 5.48 19.35
CA LYS A 45 -17.43 6.88 19.15
C LYS A 45 -16.03 6.97 18.55
N HIS A 46 -15.15 6.03 18.87
CA HIS A 46 -13.76 6.02 18.40
C HIS A 46 -13.49 4.92 17.38
N LEU A 47 -14.54 4.34 16.79
CA LEU A 47 -14.40 3.34 15.74
C LEU A 47 -14.22 4.03 14.38
N TYR A 48 -13.11 3.74 13.69
CA TYR A 48 -12.84 4.22 12.32
C TYR A 48 -12.99 3.08 11.32
N LEU A 49 -13.92 3.27 10.37
CA LEU A 49 -14.23 2.23 9.39
C LEU A 49 -13.15 2.09 8.31
N TYR A 50 -12.59 3.21 7.85
CA TYR A 50 -11.57 3.19 6.80
C TYR A 50 -10.47 4.21 7.13
N SER A 51 -9.36 3.75 7.67
CA SER A 51 -8.31 4.60 8.25
C SER A 51 -6.89 4.06 8.07
N ASN A 52 -6.73 2.92 7.34
CA ASN A 52 -5.47 2.18 7.37
C ASN A 52 -4.97 1.75 5.99
N THR A 53 -3.65 1.66 5.85
CA THR A 53 -2.96 1.19 4.65
C THR A 53 -3.36 -0.26 4.26
N LEU A 54 -3.64 -1.15 5.24
CA LEU A 54 -4.10 -2.51 4.94
C LEU A 54 -5.45 -2.52 4.24
N GLN A 55 -6.33 -1.59 4.61
CA GLN A 55 -7.64 -1.42 3.98
C GLN A 55 -7.49 -0.84 2.57
N ALA A 56 -6.58 0.12 2.38
CA ALA A 56 -6.23 0.64 1.06
C ALA A 56 -5.68 -0.46 0.14
N ILE A 57 -4.79 -1.34 0.66
CA ILE A 57 -4.30 -2.53 -0.05
C ILE A 57 -5.45 -3.49 -0.37
N ALA A 58 -6.37 -3.72 0.57
CA ALA A 58 -7.52 -4.60 0.38
C ALA A 58 -8.42 -4.10 -0.75
N THR A 59 -8.78 -2.81 -0.71
CA THR A 59 -9.64 -2.18 -1.72
C THR A 59 -8.97 -2.13 -3.09
N GLY A 60 -7.69 -1.71 -3.13
CA GLY A 60 -6.91 -1.73 -4.37
C GLY A 60 -6.75 -3.14 -4.95
N TYR A 61 -6.57 -4.16 -4.09
CA TYR A 61 -6.53 -5.56 -4.49
C TYR A 61 -7.88 -6.03 -5.08
N LEU A 62 -9.00 -5.67 -4.45
CA LEU A 62 -10.33 -6.04 -4.91
C LEU A 62 -10.60 -5.46 -6.31
N ILE A 63 -10.38 -4.15 -6.49
CA ILE A 63 -10.55 -3.46 -7.78
C ILE A 63 -9.67 -4.12 -8.85
N ALA A 64 -8.37 -4.29 -8.58
CA ALA A 64 -7.45 -4.88 -9.53
C ALA A 64 -7.78 -6.35 -9.85
N ALA A 65 -8.28 -7.12 -8.87
CA ALA A 65 -8.69 -8.50 -9.09
C ALA A 65 -9.88 -8.59 -10.04
N ILE A 66 -10.90 -7.76 -9.85
CA ILE A 66 -12.07 -7.68 -10.73
C ILE A 66 -11.64 -7.33 -12.15
N ILE A 67 -10.81 -6.30 -12.31
CA ILE A 67 -10.30 -5.88 -13.63
C ILE A 67 -9.53 -7.02 -14.31
N GLN A 68 -8.67 -7.75 -13.56
CA GLN A 68 -7.87 -8.83 -14.14
C GLN A 68 -8.70 -10.06 -14.51
N LEU A 69 -9.81 -10.34 -13.83
CA LEU A 69 -10.69 -11.47 -14.11
C LEU A 69 -11.61 -11.24 -15.30
N HIS A 70 -12.03 -9.99 -15.51
CA HIS A 70 -13.04 -9.65 -16.52
C HIS A 70 -12.49 -8.98 -17.77
N CYS A 71 -11.33 -8.34 -17.68
CA CYS A 71 -10.77 -7.55 -18.76
C CYS A 71 -9.58 -8.26 -19.42
N ASN A 72 -9.50 -8.21 -20.75
CA ASN A 72 -8.29 -8.56 -21.47
C ASN A 72 -7.21 -7.48 -21.25
N PHE A 73 -5.97 -7.71 -21.71
CA PHE A 73 -4.85 -6.83 -21.41
C PHE A 73 -5.06 -5.37 -21.90
N ARG A 74 -5.65 -5.17 -23.07
CA ARG A 74 -5.92 -3.83 -23.62
C ARG A 74 -6.92 -3.07 -22.72
N TRP A 75 -8.01 -3.71 -22.35
CA TRP A 75 -9.00 -3.13 -21.45
C TRP A 75 -8.46 -2.89 -20.04
N GLN A 76 -7.54 -3.73 -19.55
CA GLN A 76 -6.87 -3.48 -18.27
C GLN A 76 -6.08 -2.17 -18.27
N LEU A 77 -5.38 -1.85 -19.37
CA LEU A 77 -4.68 -0.57 -19.53
C LEU A 77 -5.67 0.60 -19.57
N ILE A 78 -6.72 0.49 -20.38
CA ILE A 78 -7.74 1.53 -20.54
C ILE A 78 -8.44 1.78 -19.19
N VAL A 79 -8.92 0.75 -18.52
CA VAL A 79 -9.61 0.90 -17.22
C VAL A 79 -8.67 1.49 -16.16
N THR A 80 -7.38 1.10 -16.14
CA THR A 80 -6.42 1.71 -15.21
C THR A 80 -6.23 3.21 -15.50
N ALA A 81 -6.13 3.61 -16.75
CA ALA A 81 -6.07 5.02 -17.13
C ALA A 81 -7.35 5.76 -16.76
N LEU A 82 -8.54 5.14 -17.00
CA LEU A 82 -9.82 5.72 -16.60
C LEU A 82 -9.94 5.91 -15.09
N LEU A 83 -9.47 4.98 -14.27
CA LEU A 83 -9.45 5.16 -12.80
C LEU A 83 -8.68 6.41 -12.39
N LEU A 84 -7.53 6.67 -13.02
CA LEU A 84 -6.72 7.87 -12.76
C LEU A 84 -7.41 9.15 -13.24
N LEU A 85 -8.09 9.11 -14.39
CA LEU A 85 -8.82 10.24 -14.95
C LEU A 85 -10.09 10.56 -14.16
N ILE A 86 -10.87 9.52 -13.78
CA ILE A 86 -12.07 9.68 -12.95
C ILE A 86 -11.71 10.27 -11.60
N TYR A 87 -10.55 9.88 -11.02
CA TYR A 87 -10.04 10.50 -9.81
C TYR A 87 -9.67 11.97 -10.03
N TRP A 88 -8.92 12.26 -11.10
CA TRP A 88 -8.35 13.58 -11.38
C TRP A 88 -9.41 14.64 -11.66
N ILE A 89 -10.43 14.35 -12.48
CA ILE A 89 -11.41 15.33 -12.93
C ILE A 89 -12.12 16.02 -11.76
N PRO A 90 -12.79 15.31 -10.82
CA PRO A 90 -13.44 15.98 -9.70
C PRO A 90 -12.46 16.67 -8.73
N MET A 91 -11.28 16.10 -8.54
CA MET A 91 -10.25 16.71 -7.67
C MET A 91 -9.80 18.07 -8.18
N THR A 92 -9.74 18.24 -9.50
CA THR A 92 -9.27 19.49 -10.13
C THR A 92 -10.38 20.50 -10.35
N PHE A 93 -11.60 20.04 -10.69
CA PHE A 93 -12.70 20.93 -11.11
C PHE A 93 -13.75 21.18 -10.01
N LEU A 94 -13.90 20.29 -9.04
CA LEU A 94 -14.90 20.36 -7.96
C LEU A 94 -14.28 20.60 -6.56
N GLY A 95 -12.97 20.74 -6.48
CA GLY A 95 -12.24 20.99 -5.26
C GLY A 95 -10.91 21.69 -5.55
N ASP A 96 -10.15 21.84 -4.50
CA ASP A 96 -8.74 22.22 -4.57
C ASP A 96 -7.88 21.12 -3.92
N PHE A 97 -6.57 21.35 -3.79
CA PHE A 97 -5.67 20.39 -3.16
C PHE A 97 -5.34 20.76 -1.71
N THR A 98 -6.14 21.63 -1.09
CA THR A 98 -6.01 21.97 0.32
C THR A 98 -6.63 20.90 1.22
N PRO A 99 -6.29 20.84 2.50
CA PRO A 99 -6.88 19.90 3.45
C PRO A 99 -8.41 19.95 3.53
N GLU A 100 -8.99 21.16 3.43
CA GLU A 100 -10.41 21.39 3.65
C GLU A 100 -11.23 21.44 2.35
N GLY A 101 -10.62 21.91 1.27
CA GLY A 101 -11.29 22.17 0.00
C GLY A 101 -11.29 20.99 -0.98
N ASN A 102 -10.51 19.91 -0.72
CA ASN A 102 -10.38 18.83 -1.69
C ASN A 102 -11.65 17.98 -1.80
N PHE A 103 -11.91 17.51 -3.03
CA PHE A 103 -13.11 16.72 -3.33
C PHE A 103 -13.13 15.37 -2.60
N ALA A 104 -11.97 14.69 -2.49
CA ALA A 104 -11.89 13.38 -1.84
C ALA A 104 -12.25 13.47 -0.35
N GLU A 105 -11.86 14.55 0.33
CA GLU A 105 -12.23 14.84 1.71
C GLU A 105 -13.75 15.03 1.86
N LYS A 106 -14.37 15.76 0.93
CA LYS A 106 -15.83 15.95 0.94
C LYS A 106 -16.56 14.63 0.80
N VAL A 107 -16.07 13.73 -0.06
CA VAL A 107 -16.63 12.37 -0.22
C VAL A 107 -16.45 11.55 1.04
N ASP A 108 -15.27 11.58 1.67
CA ASP A 108 -15.00 10.83 2.90
C ASP A 108 -15.89 11.31 4.05
N ARG A 109 -16.05 12.62 4.22
CA ARG A 109 -16.98 13.21 5.22
C ARG A 109 -18.42 12.78 5.00
N LEU A 110 -18.85 12.77 3.73
CA LEU A 110 -20.24 12.38 3.37
C LEU A 110 -20.50 10.89 3.62
N VAL A 111 -19.54 10.01 3.25
CA VAL A 111 -19.74 8.56 3.27
C VAL A 111 -19.43 7.96 4.63
N LEU A 112 -18.34 8.38 5.28
CA LEU A 112 -17.87 7.82 6.54
C LEU A 112 -18.47 8.55 7.76
N GLY A 113 -18.80 9.83 7.63
CA GLY A 113 -19.33 10.63 8.73
C GLY A 113 -18.42 10.58 9.97
N HIS A 114 -18.98 10.27 11.12
CA HIS A 114 -18.25 10.17 12.39
C HIS A 114 -17.34 8.93 12.49
N PHE A 115 -17.47 7.96 11.58
CA PHE A 115 -16.58 6.79 11.50
C PHE A 115 -15.29 7.06 10.71
N ARG A 116 -15.06 8.31 10.28
CA ARG A 116 -13.85 8.73 9.63
C ARG A 116 -12.75 8.97 10.67
N ASP A 117 -11.51 8.66 10.32
CA ASP A 117 -10.34 9.08 11.11
C ASP A 117 -10.25 10.63 11.17
N GLY A 118 -9.80 11.18 12.29
CA GLY A 118 -9.72 12.61 12.51
C GLY A 118 -11.06 13.27 12.84
N VAL A 119 -11.96 12.55 13.48
CA VAL A 119 -13.16 13.09 14.16
C VAL A 119 -12.85 13.29 15.63
N PHE A 120 -13.24 14.43 16.17
CA PHE A 120 -13.21 14.75 17.60
C PHE A 120 -14.60 14.72 18.18
N TRP A 121 -14.74 14.13 19.36
CA TRP A 121 -15.96 14.13 20.14
C TRP A 121 -15.84 15.16 21.24
N ASN A 122 -16.84 16.02 21.34
CA ASN A 122 -16.95 17.04 22.39
C ASN A 122 -17.61 16.44 23.64
N GLU A 123 -17.49 17.12 24.77
CA GLU A 123 -18.08 16.69 26.05
C GLU A 123 -19.61 16.62 25.98
N ASP A 124 -20.25 17.44 25.18
CA ASP A 124 -21.71 17.48 24.96
C ASP A 124 -22.23 16.32 24.08
N GLY A 125 -21.34 15.43 23.62
CA GLY A 125 -21.67 14.32 22.73
C GLY A 125 -21.78 14.70 21.24
N SER A 126 -21.58 15.95 20.88
CA SER A 126 -21.40 16.37 19.48
C SER A 126 -20.05 15.95 18.95
N TRP A 127 -19.90 15.95 17.63
CA TRP A 127 -18.62 15.63 16.99
C TRP A 127 -18.31 16.64 15.88
N SER A 128 -17.02 16.81 15.61
CA SER A 128 -16.52 17.70 14.55
C SER A 128 -15.34 17.07 13.82
N PHE A 129 -15.12 17.48 12.58
CA PHE A 129 -13.93 17.05 11.84
C PHE A 129 -12.70 17.84 12.26
N SER A 130 -11.55 17.15 12.30
CA SER A 130 -10.26 17.79 12.46
C SER A 130 -10.01 18.83 11.38
N ALA A 131 -9.46 19.98 11.76
CA ALA A 131 -8.92 20.97 10.84
C ALA A 131 -7.59 20.51 10.21
N HIS A 132 -6.97 19.43 10.70
CA HIS A 132 -5.72 18.93 10.20
C HIS A 132 -5.90 18.04 8.97
N TYR A 133 -4.91 18.06 8.12
CA TYR A 133 -4.87 17.26 6.90
C TYR A 133 -4.78 15.76 7.22
N ASN A 134 -5.82 15.03 6.89
CA ASN A 134 -5.88 13.58 7.02
C ASN A 134 -5.75 12.88 5.65
N TYR A 135 -5.54 11.55 5.69
CA TYR A 135 -5.59 10.73 4.50
C TYR A 135 -7.02 10.65 3.98
N THR A 136 -7.19 10.53 2.66
CA THR A 136 -8.48 10.28 2.02
C THR A 136 -8.56 8.83 1.56
N TRP A 137 -9.74 8.23 1.63
CA TRP A 137 -9.93 6.79 1.50
C TRP A 137 -10.89 6.40 0.39
N ILE A 138 -12.14 6.87 0.44
CA ILE A 138 -13.21 6.40 -0.46
C ILE A 138 -12.87 6.76 -1.91
N TRP A 139 -12.67 8.05 -2.20
CA TRP A 139 -12.33 8.48 -3.56
C TRP A 139 -10.94 8.01 -3.98
N SER A 140 -10.00 7.99 -3.07
CA SER A 140 -8.63 7.49 -3.29
C SER A 140 -8.56 5.99 -3.54
N SER A 141 -9.64 5.22 -3.27
CA SER A 141 -9.71 3.80 -3.62
C SER A 141 -9.54 3.55 -5.12
N LEU A 142 -9.91 4.51 -5.98
CA LEU A 142 -9.67 4.44 -7.43
C LEU A 142 -8.17 4.39 -7.74
N THR A 143 -7.39 5.28 -7.14
CA THR A 143 -5.93 5.34 -7.32
C THR A 143 -5.20 4.20 -6.59
N PHE A 144 -5.75 3.67 -5.49
CA PHE A 144 -5.26 2.42 -4.89
C PHE A 144 -5.41 1.25 -5.87
N GLY A 145 -6.55 1.14 -6.56
CA GLY A 145 -6.77 0.16 -7.62
C GLY A 145 -5.76 0.29 -8.76
N ALA A 146 -5.53 1.52 -9.24
CA ALA A 146 -4.52 1.80 -10.26
C ALA A 146 -3.10 1.44 -9.81
N THR A 147 -2.73 1.73 -8.55
CA THR A 147 -1.42 1.35 -7.97
C THR A 147 -1.20 -0.16 -8.03
N VAL A 148 -2.20 -0.95 -7.63
CA VAL A 148 -2.12 -2.42 -7.67
C VAL A 148 -2.07 -2.94 -9.10
N MET A 149 -2.77 -2.28 -10.04
CA MET A 149 -2.72 -2.63 -11.47
C MET A 149 -1.33 -2.37 -12.07
N LEU A 150 -0.67 -1.27 -11.72
CA LEU A 150 0.73 -1.01 -12.14
C LEU A 150 1.66 -2.15 -11.69
N GLY A 151 1.56 -2.59 -10.44
CA GLY A 151 2.30 -3.76 -9.94
C GLY A 151 1.96 -5.05 -10.68
N ALA A 152 0.70 -5.24 -11.09
CA ALA A 152 0.28 -6.38 -11.88
C ALA A 152 0.86 -6.35 -13.31
N PHE A 153 1.01 -5.17 -13.92
CA PHE A 153 1.67 -5.02 -15.22
C PHE A 153 3.15 -5.35 -15.13
N ALA A 154 3.87 -4.88 -14.11
CA ALA A 154 5.25 -5.26 -13.88
C ALA A 154 5.41 -6.79 -13.76
N GLY A 155 4.54 -7.44 -12.98
CA GLY A 155 4.53 -8.89 -12.84
C GLY A 155 4.23 -9.65 -14.16
N LYS A 156 3.40 -9.09 -15.05
CA LYS A 156 3.16 -9.67 -16.38
C LYS A 156 4.38 -9.56 -17.28
N ILE A 157 5.07 -8.42 -17.29
CA ILE A 157 6.29 -8.19 -18.04
C ILE A 157 7.35 -9.22 -17.62
N MET A 158 7.55 -9.39 -16.32
CA MET A 158 8.51 -10.36 -15.78
C MET A 158 8.14 -11.80 -16.16
N LYS A 159 6.85 -12.14 -16.14
CA LYS A 159 6.38 -13.48 -16.50
C LYS A 159 6.54 -13.77 -17.99
N ALA A 160 6.22 -12.80 -18.84
CA ALA A 160 6.30 -12.97 -20.30
C ALA A 160 7.73 -13.00 -20.85
N GLY A 161 8.66 -12.33 -20.16
CA GLY A 161 10.04 -12.18 -20.64
C GLY A 161 11.05 -13.13 -19.98
N LYS A 162 10.64 -14.27 -19.42
CA LYS A 162 11.53 -15.22 -18.74
C LYS A 162 12.72 -15.69 -19.59
N ASP A 163 12.53 -15.79 -20.90
CA ASP A 163 13.56 -16.26 -21.83
C ASP A 163 14.49 -15.13 -22.31
N ASN A 164 14.16 -13.87 -22.00
CA ASN A 164 14.96 -12.71 -22.38
C ASN A 164 15.05 -11.68 -21.24
N HIS A 165 15.87 -12.00 -20.25
CA HIS A 165 16.07 -11.16 -19.06
C HIS A 165 16.47 -9.72 -19.38
N ARG A 166 17.32 -9.51 -20.41
CA ARG A 166 17.75 -8.16 -20.81
C ARG A 166 16.57 -7.30 -21.26
N LYS A 167 15.67 -7.89 -22.07
CA LYS A 167 14.46 -7.19 -22.54
C LYS A 167 13.52 -6.84 -21.37
N VAL A 168 13.38 -7.74 -20.39
CA VAL A 168 12.57 -7.46 -19.18
C VAL A 168 13.10 -6.25 -18.44
N VAL A 169 14.43 -6.23 -18.16
CA VAL A 169 15.06 -5.10 -17.47
C VAL A 169 14.84 -3.80 -18.24
N GLN A 170 15.15 -3.79 -19.55
CA GLN A 170 14.97 -2.60 -20.39
C GLN A 170 13.52 -2.10 -20.38
N THR A 171 12.54 -3.00 -20.51
CA THR A 171 11.11 -2.65 -20.51
C THR A 171 10.70 -2.05 -19.16
N LEU A 172 11.12 -2.65 -18.03
CA LEU A 172 10.82 -2.12 -16.70
C LEU A 172 11.42 -0.73 -16.50
N LEU A 173 12.67 -0.51 -16.92
CA LEU A 173 13.33 0.79 -16.81
C LEU A 173 12.68 1.86 -17.70
N ILE A 174 12.39 1.54 -18.96
CA ILE A 174 11.73 2.47 -19.89
C ILE A 174 10.36 2.88 -19.36
N ILE A 175 9.53 1.92 -18.95
CA ILE A 175 8.21 2.20 -18.39
C ILE A 175 8.35 3.03 -17.11
N GLY A 176 9.27 2.66 -16.21
CA GLY A 176 9.51 3.40 -14.97
C GLY A 176 9.86 4.87 -15.22
N ILE A 177 10.80 5.14 -16.12
CA ILE A 177 11.20 6.50 -16.51
C ILE A 177 10.01 7.24 -17.15
N SER A 178 9.29 6.60 -18.07
CA SER A 178 8.13 7.20 -18.74
C SER A 178 7.01 7.58 -17.76
N LEU A 179 6.72 6.72 -16.77
CA LEU A 179 5.72 6.99 -15.73
C LEU A 179 6.14 8.19 -14.85
N ILE A 180 7.42 8.28 -14.47
CA ILE A 180 7.94 9.42 -13.70
C ILE A 180 7.85 10.70 -14.52
N ALA A 181 8.32 10.69 -15.77
CA ALA A 181 8.28 11.85 -16.64
C ALA A 181 6.85 12.36 -16.85
N PHE A 182 5.91 11.44 -17.14
CA PHE A 182 4.49 11.79 -17.29
C PHE A 182 3.89 12.32 -15.99
N SER A 183 4.23 11.71 -14.84
CA SER A 183 3.81 12.19 -13.52
C SER A 183 4.28 13.61 -13.24
N LEU A 184 5.54 13.94 -13.55
CA LEU A 184 6.10 15.29 -13.34
C LEU A 184 5.40 16.32 -14.23
N ILE A 185 5.09 16.00 -15.48
CA ILE A 185 4.30 16.85 -16.37
C ILE A 185 2.89 17.05 -15.81
N TRP A 186 2.23 15.96 -15.39
CA TRP A 186 0.89 16.02 -14.82
C TRP A 186 0.85 16.75 -13.47
N SER A 187 1.97 16.75 -12.73
CA SER A 187 2.07 17.47 -11.44
C SER A 187 1.93 18.98 -11.55
N LEU A 188 2.06 19.55 -12.73
CA LEU A 188 1.78 20.97 -12.99
C LEU A 188 0.30 21.34 -12.78
N GLN A 189 -0.61 20.36 -12.98
CA GLN A 189 -2.05 20.53 -12.75
C GLN A 189 -2.52 19.85 -11.46
N MET A 190 -1.95 18.70 -11.13
CA MET A 190 -2.28 17.90 -9.95
C MET A 190 -1.02 17.62 -9.15
N PRO A 191 -0.76 18.32 -8.04
CA PRO A 191 0.47 18.14 -7.26
C PRO A 191 0.61 16.71 -6.73
N ILE A 192 1.86 16.26 -6.52
CA ILE A 192 2.20 14.96 -5.99
C ILE A 192 1.97 14.94 -4.48
N ILE A 193 0.76 14.53 -4.05
CA ILE A 193 0.37 14.52 -2.63
C ILE A 193 0.07 13.10 -2.18
N LYS A 194 0.89 12.59 -1.25
CA LYS A 194 0.74 11.23 -0.71
C LYS A 194 -0.58 11.06 0.06
N ARG A 195 -0.98 12.04 0.86
CA ARG A 195 -2.18 11.94 1.72
C ARG A 195 -3.47 11.80 0.91
N LEU A 196 -3.54 12.46 -0.24
CA LEU A 196 -4.65 12.36 -1.19
C LEU A 196 -4.49 11.18 -2.15
N TRP A 197 -3.31 10.59 -2.24
CA TRP A 197 -2.96 9.54 -3.21
C TRP A 197 -3.28 9.95 -4.65
N THR A 198 -2.85 11.18 -5.02
CA THR A 198 -3.17 11.78 -6.32
C THR A 198 -2.74 10.91 -7.49
N SER A 199 -3.38 11.10 -8.65
CA SER A 199 -3.02 10.34 -9.87
C SER A 199 -1.57 10.56 -10.26
N SER A 200 -1.04 11.79 -10.12
CA SER A 200 0.37 12.11 -10.28
C SER A 200 1.25 11.33 -9.29
N MET A 201 0.88 11.29 -7.99
CA MET A 201 1.58 10.51 -6.98
C MET A 201 1.58 9.01 -7.32
N THR A 202 0.46 8.48 -7.78
CA THR A 202 0.32 7.08 -8.18
C THR A 202 1.29 6.71 -9.31
N LEU A 203 1.39 7.56 -10.33
CA LEU A 203 2.33 7.32 -11.43
C LEU A 203 3.79 7.53 -11.01
N PHE A 204 4.07 8.54 -10.19
CA PHE A 204 5.41 8.79 -9.67
C PHE A 204 5.93 7.61 -8.85
N SER A 205 5.17 7.20 -7.84
CA SER A 205 5.52 6.07 -6.99
C SER A 205 5.56 4.75 -7.77
N GLY A 206 4.61 4.54 -8.68
CA GLY A 206 4.59 3.42 -9.59
C GLY A 206 5.85 3.36 -10.45
N GLY A 207 6.26 4.48 -11.05
CA GLY A 207 7.48 4.59 -11.83
C GLY A 207 8.74 4.24 -11.04
N LEU A 208 8.88 4.78 -9.81
CA LEU A 208 9.97 4.40 -8.91
C LEU A 208 9.97 2.90 -8.59
N CYS A 209 8.78 2.31 -8.34
CA CYS A 209 8.66 0.87 -8.11
C CYS A 209 9.09 0.05 -9.34
N PHE A 210 8.78 0.50 -10.57
CA PHE A 210 9.25 -0.15 -11.80
C PHE A 210 10.78 -0.10 -11.92
N LEU A 211 11.42 1.05 -11.60
CA LEU A 211 12.88 1.17 -11.61
C LEU A 211 13.53 0.26 -10.58
N LEU A 212 13.02 0.26 -9.34
CA LEU A 212 13.52 -0.62 -8.28
C LEU A 212 13.33 -2.10 -8.65
N MET A 213 12.18 -2.47 -9.19
CA MET A 213 11.91 -3.83 -9.67
C MET A 213 12.88 -4.21 -10.78
N GLY A 214 13.16 -3.31 -11.73
CA GLY A 214 14.15 -3.51 -12.79
C GLY A 214 15.55 -3.74 -12.24
N ALA A 215 15.97 -2.96 -11.24
CA ALA A 215 17.26 -3.10 -10.58
C ALA A 215 17.40 -4.43 -9.83
N PHE A 216 16.37 -4.82 -9.05
CA PHE A 216 16.36 -6.12 -8.36
C PHE A 216 16.34 -7.29 -9.35
N TYR A 217 15.50 -7.23 -10.40
CA TYR A 217 15.44 -8.24 -11.43
C TYR A 217 16.79 -8.40 -12.16
N TYR A 218 17.44 -7.28 -12.49
CA TYR A 218 18.78 -7.29 -13.07
C TYR A 218 19.80 -8.00 -12.17
N ARG A 219 19.81 -7.66 -10.86
CA ARG A 219 20.77 -8.22 -9.91
C ARG A 219 20.51 -9.70 -9.61
N ILE A 220 19.23 -10.05 -9.38
CA ILE A 220 18.84 -11.38 -8.88
C ILE A 220 18.64 -12.36 -10.03
N ASP A 221 17.75 -12.02 -10.97
CA ASP A 221 17.32 -12.97 -12.01
C ASP A 221 18.27 -12.99 -13.21
N TYR A 222 18.79 -11.81 -13.61
CA TYR A 222 19.70 -11.74 -14.76
C TYR A 222 21.15 -12.04 -14.38
N LYS A 223 21.67 -11.51 -13.30
CA LYS A 223 23.06 -11.72 -12.85
C LYS A 223 23.21 -12.90 -11.88
N GLY A 224 22.13 -13.48 -11.35
CA GLY A 224 22.16 -14.58 -10.38
C GLY A 224 22.71 -14.22 -8.99
N HIS A 225 22.84 -12.92 -8.69
CA HIS A 225 23.46 -12.46 -7.42
C HIS A 225 22.40 -12.28 -6.33
N SER A 226 22.13 -13.31 -5.54
CA SER A 226 21.20 -13.26 -4.40
C SER A 226 21.89 -13.15 -3.03
N ARG A 227 23.24 -13.18 -2.98
CA ARG A 227 24.00 -13.10 -1.71
C ARG A 227 23.72 -11.77 -1.00
N GLY A 228 23.51 -11.81 0.33
CA GLY A 228 23.24 -10.63 1.14
C GLY A 228 21.77 -10.17 1.14
N LEU A 229 20.87 -10.75 0.35
CA LEU A 229 19.48 -10.34 0.24
C LEU A 229 18.50 -11.17 1.10
N ASN A 230 19.01 -12.10 1.91
CA ASN A 230 18.16 -12.97 2.74
C ASN A 230 17.27 -12.21 3.73
N TRP A 231 17.72 -11.06 4.22
CA TRP A 231 16.93 -10.22 5.11
C TRP A 231 15.68 -9.66 4.41
N LEU A 232 15.79 -9.23 3.14
CA LEU A 232 14.64 -8.82 2.33
C LEU A 232 13.64 -9.96 2.12
N LYS A 233 14.15 -11.19 1.90
CA LYS A 233 13.32 -12.38 1.78
C LYS A 233 12.55 -12.67 3.08
N ILE A 234 13.19 -12.53 4.24
CA ILE A 234 12.56 -12.73 5.55
C ILE A 234 11.41 -11.74 5.75
N TYR A 235 11.64 -10.43 5.49
CA TYR A 235 10.59 -9.42 5.54
C TYR A 235 9.49 -9.68 4.52
N GLY A 236 9.84 -9.97 3.28
CA GLY A 236 8.87 -10.16 2.19
C GLY A 236 7.96 -11.38 2.41
N MET A 237 8.44 -12.46 3.04
CA MET A 237 7.65 -13.66 3.30
C MET A 237 6.58 -13.46 4.39
N ASN A 238 6.79 -12.49 5.30
CA ASN A 238 5.89 -12.14 6.40
C ASN A 238 5.59 -10.64 6.45
N SER A 239 5.45 -9.98 5.29
CA SER A 239 5.29 -8.52 5.21
C SER A 239 4.09 -7.98 5.96
N ILE A 240 2.97 -8.71 5.95
CA ILE A 240 1.76 -8.33 6.71
C ILE A 240 2.01 -8.43 8.21
N THR A 241 2.66 -9.51 8.66
CA THR A 241 3.05 -9.66 10.07
C THR A 241 4.01 -8.54 10.49
N ALA A 242 4.99 -8.22 9.66
CA ALA A 242 5.92 -7.12 9.91
C ALA A 242 5.20 -5.79 10.12
N TYR A 243 4.22 -5.50 9.26
CA TYR A 243 3.41 -4.29 9.36
C TYR A 243 2.57 -4.27 10.64
N ILE A 244 1.82 -5.34 10.93
CA ILE A 244 0.97 -5.43 12.12
C ILE A 244 1.80 -5.31 13.40
N LEU A 245 2.93 -6.01 13.49
CA LEU A 245 3.82 -5.93 14.64
C LEU A 245 4.35 -4.50 14.85
N GLY A 246 4.73 -3.81 13.77
CA GLY A 246 5.26 -2.45 13.85
C GLY A 246 4.24 -1.39 14.26
N GLU A 247 2.95 -1.62 13.95
CA GLU A 247 1.86 -0.68 14.27
C GLU A 247 1.20 -0.98 15.64
N VAL A 248 1.09 -2.26 16.01
CA VAL A 248 0.37 -2.66 17.23
C VAL A 248 1.29 -2.67 18.44
N ILE A 249 2.57 -3.04 18.26
CA ILE A 249 3.51 -3.21 19.37
C ILE A 249 4.54 -2.08 19.35
N ASN A 250 4.63 -1.35 20.43
CA ASN A 250 5.66 -0.32 20.59
C ASN A 250 7.01 -0.92 21.01
N PHE A 251 7.70 -1.54 20.07
CA PHE A 251 9.03 -2.11 20.31
C PHE A 251 10.09 -1.05 20.66
N ARG A 252 9.83 0.22 20.34
CA ARG A 252 10.72 1.32 20.71
C ARG A 252 10.78 1.52 22.22
N CYS A 253 9.65 1.35 22.95
CA CYS A 253 9.65 1.37 24.41
C CYS A 253 10.46 0.19 24.99
N ILE A 254 10.34 -1.00 24.39
CA ILE A 254 11.12 -2.16 24.80
C ILE A 254 12.62 -1.89 24.57
N ALA A 255 12.99 -1.36 23.40
CA ALA A 255 14.37 -0.98 23.09
C ALA A 255 14.90 0.07 24.07
N ALA A 256 14.11 1.08 24.42
CA ALA A 256 14.47 2.11 25.39
C ALA A 256 14.74 1.53 26.78
N SER A 257 13.89 0.61 27.24
CA SER A 257 14.06 -0.04 28.55
C SER A 257 15.36 -0.85 28.67
N VAL A 258 15.73 -1.54 27.57
CA VAL A 258 16.94 -2.37 27.54
C VAL A 258 18.22 -1.55 27.33
N SER A 259 18.13 -0.42 26.62
CA SER A 259 19.28 0.39 26.22
C SER A 259 19.34 1.76 26.90
N TYR A 260 18.65 1.92 28.03
CA TYR A 260 18.56 3.21 28.75
C TYR A 260 19.94 3.82 29.04
N GLY A 261 20.90 3.02 29.50
CA GLY A 261 22.26 3.50 29.79
C GLY A 261 23.06 4.01 28.58
N LEU A 262 22.61 3.73 27.34
CA LEU A 262 23.26 4.23 26.13
C LEU A 262 22.93 5.70 25.83
N GLU A 263 21.87 6.25 26.42
CA GLU A 263 21.45 7.63 26.20
C GLU A 263 22.55 8.63 26.55
N GLN A 264 23.23 8.41 27.67
CA GLN A 264 24.32 9.26 28.14
C GLN A 264 25.53 9.29 27.18
N TYR A 265 25.76 8.23 26.40
CA TYR A 265 26.86 8.15 25.43
C TYR A 265 26.48 8.61 24.03
N LEU A 266 25.22 8.36 23.63
CA LEU A 266 24.75 8.64 22.27
C LEU A 266 24.13 10.04 22.13
N GLY A 267 23.70 10.70 23.22
CA GLY A 267 23.07 12.01 23.19
C GLY A 267 21.97 12.09 22.13
N GLY A 268 22.03 13.05 21.21
CA GLY A 268 21.04 13.21 20.14
C GLY A 268 20.89 12.01 19.19
N TYR A 269 21.90 11.15 19.07
CA TYR A 269 21.83 9.94 18.24
C TYR A 269 21.05 8.80 18.91
N TYR A 270 20.69 8.91 20.18
CA TYR A 270 19.90 7.90 20.88
C TYR A 270 18.57 7.60 20.19
N GLN A 271 17.93 8.63 19.62
CA GLN A 271 16.68 8.47 18.87
C GLN A 271 16.87 7.61 17.59
N VAL A 272 18.02 7.75 16.93
CA VAL A 272 18.37 6.91 15.78
C VAL A 272 18.60 5.47 16.21
N TRP A 273 19.29 5.26 17.33
CA TRP A 273 19.47 3.95 17.95
C TRP A 273 18.15 3.26 18.27
N LEU A 274 17.22 3.96 18.90
CA LEU A 274 15.90 3.41 19.24
C LEU A 274 15.14 2.99 17.98
N SER A 275 15.21 3.78 16.90
CA SER A 275 14.58 3.43 15.63
C SER A 275 15.21 2.18 15.00
N PHE A 276 16.53 2.08 15.02
CA PHE A 276 17.25 0.90 14.55
C PHE A 276 16.90 -0.34 15.38
N ALA A 277 16.92 -0.24 16.71
CA ALA A 277 16.58 -1.33 17.63
C ALA A 277 15.14 -1.82 17.45
N ASN A 278 14.19 -0.91 17.23
CA ASN A 278 12.80 -1.26 16.89
C ASN A 278 12.73 -2.18 15.67
N TYR A 279 13.37 -1.78 14.55
CA TYR A 279 13.39 -2.60 13.34
C TYR A 279 14.16 -3.91 13.51
N LEU A 280 15.22 -3.90 14.33
CA LEU A 280 16.00 -5.10 14.64
C LEU A 280 15.16 -6.14 15.42
N ILE A 281 14.38 -5.71 16.41
CA ILE A 281 13.50 -6.59 17.18
C ILE A 281 12.46 -7.24 16.24
N VAL A 282 11.78 -6.44 15.40
CA VAL A 282 10.85 -6.95 14.40
C VAL A 282 11.55 -7.97 13.48
N PHE A 283 12.75 -7.64 13.00
CA PHE A 283 13.51 -8.56 12.15
C PHE A 283 13.83 -9.88 12.84
N LEU A 284 14.22 -9.87 14.11
CA LEU A 284 14.52 -11.09 14.86
C LEU A 284 13.28 -11.98 15.00
N ILE A 285 12.11 -11.39 15.29
CA ILE A 285 10.83 -12.11 15.34
C ILE A 285 10.54 -12.76 13.99
N LEU A 286 10.61 -11.98 12.90
CA LEU A 286 10.37 -12.49 11.55
C LEU A 286 11.38 -13.56 11.13
N ARG A 287 12.62 -13.47 11.57
CA ARG A 287 13.66 -14.47 11.33
C ARG A 287 13.34 -15.78 12.03
N ILE A 288 12.83 -15.75 13.27
CA ILE A 288 12.36 -16.94 13.99
C ILE A 288 11.19 -17.57 13.25
N MET A 289 10.18 -16.79 12.89
CA MET A 289 9.04 -17.26 12.11
C MET A 289 9.48 -17.88 10.78
N TYR A 290 10.43 -17.25 10.09
CA TYR A 290 10.96 -17.77 8.82
C TYR A 290 11.66 -19.12 9.01
N ARG A 291 12.48 -19.28 10.07
CA ARG A 291 13.16 -20.54 10.39
C ARG A 291 12.17 -21.66 10.73
N GLN A 292 11.10 -21.34 11.45
CA GLN A 292 10.04 -22.27 11.81
C GLN A 292 9.02 -22.49 10.68
N LYS A 293 9.22 -21.86 9.51
CA LYS A 293 8.30 -21.91 8.34
C LYS A 293 6.88 -21.44 8.67
N ILE A 294 6.73 -20.55 9.64
CA ILE A 294 5.46 -19.91 10.01
C ILE A 294 5.28 -18.70 9.10
N PHE A 295 4.24 -18.72 8.26
CA PHE A 295 3.92 -17.64 7.33
C PHE A 295 2.46 -17.28 7.46
N LEU A 296 2.17 -16.00 7.73
CA LEU A 296 0.80 -15.48 7.69
C LEU A 296 0.38 -15.33 6.22
N LYS A 297 -0.39 -16.31 5.73
CA LYS A 297 -0.96 -16.30 4.38
C LYS A 297 -2.41 -15.83 4.46
N ILE A 298 -2.69 -14.70 3.85
CA ILE A 298 -4.03 -14.13 3.71
C ILE A 298 -4.47 -14.25 2.26
#